data_7b5ae759056abf18d133d14e53d5ed4e
#
_entry.id   7b5ae759056abf18d133d14e53d5ed4e
#
_cell.length_a   1.000
_cell.length_b   1.000
_cell.length_c   1.000
_cell.angle_alpha   90.00
_cell.angle_beta   90.00
_cell.angle_gamma   90.00
#
_symmetry.space_group_name_H-M   'P 1'
#
loop_
_entity.id
_entity.type
_entity.pdbx_description
1 polymer ?
#
loop_
_entity_poly.entity_id
_entity_poly.type
_entity_poly.pdbx_seq_one_letter_code
_entity_poly.pdbx_strand_id
1 'polypeptide(L)'
;MFTKKIIVSLLSCIAACHAIAQDSLLLRNYRYVKQSSPWLIQPNAAALSDYSAHNMAVAELSINYSNGRFSTFGGEQNVLQVGAGIESYYRIGNKTVVFGSIEYENWTGRDMTGSVFLSKRLPFDIVEASLENEGEKHRDTYNLAGAIGFDFYRGYSIGARLNYTAANYAKYKDLRHKNKLMDLSFLPGLYAPITPWLQAGVNYNYYRQTESVAFNTYGKSDKVYKSFIDYGAMMGMVEQFGNEGYTDKSREMPYFEDGHGCGIQVQVQPCRSLSLYADASISHATGYYGNRSPYTIAYTNHNRDVLSLHGRVSLQHDGYEHHVDVNYGSEKLQNSAETFRTFINDMGSPNYEYYDAVETSDKHWYDFSADYTLHLDVRGELPTWTLHTGFRCHKRDVASYLYPYYRRQVLSSRELTAAVERHIVMHRGVWTLAAGGGFQWGSGDPYVDGTFVTPSEKQETAATMDAFMWQDFHLFTAPQYYLNFGLKYAFRFPGTRLLTHVRGTFDYRKANNIKNEYCGRDRTSASVAIGCTF
;
A
#
# COMPACT_ATOMS: atom_id res chain seq x y z
N MET A 1 16.04 -13.30 22.88
CA MET A 1 16.27 -14.77 22.98
C MET A 1 15.33 -15.56 22.04
N PHE A 2 14.20 -15.01 21.63
CA PHE A 2 13.22 -15.64 20.69
C PHE A 2 13.70 -15.68 19.23
N THR A 3 14.39 -14.66 18.75
CA THR A 3 14.86 -14.55 17.36
C THR A 3 15.85 -15.64 16.93
N LYS A 4 16.71 -16.11 17.82
CA LYS A 4 17.67 -17.19 17.49
C LYS A 4 17.00 -18.55 17.27
N LYS A 5 15.88 -18.84 17.94
CA LYS A 5 15.18 -20.13 17.82
C LYS A 5 14.38 -20.23 16.52
N ILE A 6 13.84 -19.11 16.01
CA ILE A 6 13.08 -19.08 14.75
C ILE A 6 14.01 -19.31 13.57
N ILE A 7 15.19 -18.68 13.56
CA ILE A 7 16.19 -18.84 12.48
C ILE A 7 16.70 -20.30 12.41
N VAL A 8 16.92 -20.94 13.56
CA VAL A 8 17.40 -22.34 13.61
C VAL A 8 16.30 -23.32 13.17
N SER A 9 15.03 -23.06 13.51
CA SER A 9 13.91 -23.94 13.08
C SER A 9 13.62 -23.85 11.57
N LEU A 10 13.78 -22.68 10.96
CA LEU A 10 13.64 -22.52 9.51
C LEU A 10 14.80 -23.18 8.74
N LEU A 11 16.03 -23.08 9.23
CA LEU A 11 17.19 -23.75 8.64
C LEU A 11 17.08 -25.28 8.69
N SER A 12 16.45 -25.85 9.72
CA SER A 12 16.25 -27.31 9.81
C SER A 12 15.13 -27.85 8.92
N CYS A 13 14.13 -27.07 8.55
CA CYS A 13 13.13 -27.48 7.56
C CYS A 13 13.67 -27.53 6.12
N ILE A 14 14.74 -26.81 5.82
CA ILE A 14 15.37 -26.78 4.48
C ILE A 14 16.18 -28.06 4.20
N ALA A 15 16.55 -28.82 5.22
CA ALA A 15 17.46 -29.98 5.08
C ALA A 15 16.79 -31.33 4.70
N ALA A 16 15.48 -31.42 4.54
CA ALA A 16 14.77 -32.72 4.55
C ALA A 16 14.24 -33.26 3.21
N CYS A 17 14.53 -32.66 2.04
CA CYS A 17 13.97 -33.14 0.76
C CYS A 17 15.05 -33.56 -0.25
N HIS A 18 15.23 -34.87 -0.46
CA HIS A 18 16.11 -35.42 -1.51
C HIS A 18 15.28 -35.89 -2.70
N ALA A 19 15.48 -35.30 -3.87
CA ALA A 19 15.09 -35.88 -5.16
C ALA A 19 15.86 -35.24 -6.33
N ILE A 20 16.17 -36.10 -7.33
CA ILE A 20 16.93 -35.74 -8.54
C ILE A 20 16.02 -34.96 -9.49
N ALA A 21 16.42 -33.77 -9.93
CA ALA A 21 15.70 -32.98 -10.92
C ALA A 21 16.64 -32.33 -11.95
N GLN A 22 16.14 -32.20 -13.17
CA GLN A 22 16.84 -31.72 -14.37
C GLN A 22 17.13 -30.18 -14.30
N ASP A 23 18.02 -29.70 -15.17
CA ASP A 23 18.50 -28.29 -15.30
C ASP A 23 17.41 -27.25 -15.55
N SER A 24 16.17 -27.67 -15.88
CA SER A 24 15.01 -26.83 -16.11
C SER A 24 14.60 -25.93 -14.90
N LEU A 25 14.98 -26.32 -13.67
CA LEU A 25 14.68 -25.49 -12.47
C LEU A 25 15.46 -24.18 -12.43
N LEU A 26 16.66 -24.13 -13.00
CA LEU A 26 17.45 -22.89 -13.08
C LEU A 26 16.84 -21.85 -14.01
N LEU A 27 15.98 -22.28 -14.93
CA LEU A 27 15.29 -21.42 -15.89
C LEU A 27 13.90 -20.96 -15.40
N ARG A 28 13.58 -21.16 -14.13
CA ARG A 28 12.32 -20.70 -13.53
C ARG A 28 12.50 -19.36 -12.85
N ASN A 29 11.63 -18.42 -13.21
CA ASN A 29 11.55 -17.12 -12.57
C ASN A 29 10.10 -16.86 -12.15
N TYR A 30 9.85 -16.94 -10.83
CA TYR A 30 8.52 -16.74 -10.26
C TYR A 30 7.91 -15.38 -10.66
N ARG A 31 8.72 -14.32 -10.65
CA ARG A 31 8.27 -12.97 -11.01
C ARG A 31 7.83 -12.90 -12.47
N TYR A 32 8.62 -13.49 -13.37
CA TYR A 32 8.28 -13.55 -14.79
C TYR A 32 6.96 -14.33 -15.01
N VAL A 33 6.80 -15.50 -14.39
CA VAL A 33 5.56 -16.29 -14.48
C VAL A 33 4.35 -15.50 -13.99
N LYS A 34 4.48 -14.85 -12.84
CA LYS A 34 3.40 -14.01 -12.28
C LYS A 34 3.02 -12.86 -13.23
N GLN A 35 3.98 -12.28 -13.94
CA GLN A 35 3.78 -11.16 -14.86
C GLN A 35 3.39 -11.61 -16.28
N SER A 36 3.58 -12.87 -16.64
CA SER A 36 3.30 -13.38 -18.00
C SER A 36 1.82 -13.36 -18.40
N SER A 37 0.92 -13.46 -17.43
CA SER A 37 -0.52 -13.38 -17.67
C SER A 37 -1.17 -12.26 -16.91
N PRO A 38 -1.99 -11.40 -17.55
CA PRO A 38 -2.74 -10.35 -16.87
C PRO A 38 -3.74 -10.94 -15.86
N TRP A 39 -4.25 -12.14 -16.07
CA TRP A 39 -5.19 -12.81 -15.17
C TRP A 39 -4.60 -13.24 -13.84
N LEU A 40 -3.26 -13.34 -13.72
CA LEU A 40 -2.61 -13.68 -12.45
C LEU A 40 -2.40 -12.47 -11.54
N ILE A 41 -2.35 -11.26 -12.10
CA ILE A 41 -2.08 -10.03 -11.34
C ILE A 41 -3.35 -9.29 -10.94
N GLN A 42 -4.47 -9.58 -11.56
CA GLN A 42 -5.77 -8.94 -11.30
C GLN A 42 -6.55 -9.66 -10.16
N PRO A 43 -7.56 -9.00 -9.54
CA PRO A 43 -8.21 -9.52 -8.35
C PRO A 43 -9.21 -10.66 -8.56
N ASN A 44 -9.73 -10.92 -9.79
CA ASN A 44 -10.73 -11.95 -10.06
C ASN A 44 -10.14 -13.37 -10.02
N ALA A 45 -10.29 -14.07 -8.92
CA ALA A 45 -9.72 -15.40 -8.72
C ALA A 45 -10.31 -16.50 -9.60
N ALA A 46 -11.48 -16.28 -10.24
CA ALA A 46 -12.07 -17.27 -11.14
C ALA A 46 -11.13 -17.58 -12.33
N ALA A 47 -10.39 -16.57 -12.79
CA ALA A 47 -9.44 -16.73 -13.89
C ALA A 47 -8.16 -17.51 -13.52
N LEU A 48 -7.91 -17.82 -12.24
CA LEU A 48 -6.83 -18.72 -11.83
C LEU A 48 -6.97 -20.11 -12.44
N SER A 49 -8.18 -20.54 -12.80
CA SER A 49 -8.40 -21.83 -13.49
C SER A 49 -7.62 -21.95 -14.80
N ASP A 50 -7.35 -20.83 -15.47
CA ASP A 50 -6.56 -20.75 -16.72
C ASP A 50 -5.04 -20.83 -16.47
N TYR A 51 -4.58 -20.82 -15.22
CA TYR A 51 -3.18 -20.98 -14.88
C TYR A 51 -2.62 -22.29 -15.40
N SER A 52 -1.70 -22.22 -16.34
CA SER A 52 -1.11 -23.38 -17.03
C SER A 52 0.32 -23.71 -16.62
N ALA A 53 0.97 -22.80 -15.89
CA ALA A 53 2.34 -23.00 -15.44
C ALA A 53 2.47 -24.13 -14.38
N HIS A 54 3.70 -24.54 -14.09
CA HIS A 54 3.97 -25.50 -13.04
C HIS A 54 3.58 -24.95 -11.67
N ASN A 55 3.25 -25.86 -10.74
CA ASN A 55 3.11 -25.49 -9.33
C ASN A 55 4.39 -24.81 -8.85
N MET A 56 4.23 -23.69 -8.19
CA MET A 56 5.34 -22.81 -7.89
C MET A 56 5.11 -22.12 -6.56
N ALA A 57 6.11 -22.15 -5.70
CA ALA A 57 6.09 -21.39 -4.46
C ALA A 57 7.41 -20.65 -4.24
N VAL A 58 7.34 -19.50 -3.62
CA VAL A 58 8.52 -18.74 -3.20
C VAL A 58 8.39 -18.40 -1.72
N ALA A 59 9.48 -18.62 -0.97
CA ALA A 59 9.60 -18.18 0.42
C ALA A 59 10.84 -17.30 0.55
N GLU A 60 10.70 -16.18 1.26
CA GLU A 60 11.79 -15.21 1.41
C GLU A 60 11.81 -14.63 2.83
N LEU A 61 13.02 -14.43 3.38
CA LEU A 61 13.30 -13.64 4.57
C LEU A 61 14.09 -12.41 4.14
N SER A 62 13.74 -11.25 4.64
CA SER A 62 14.41 -10.00 4.27
C SER A 62 14.69 -9.12 5.48
N ILE A 63 15.78 -8.36 5.37
CA ILE A 63 16.12 -7.26 6.28
C ILE A 63 16.36 -6.05 5.41
N ASN A 64 15.72 -4.94 5.73
CA ASN A 64 15.88 -3.66 5.08
C ASN A 64 16.26 -2.59 6.11
N TYR A 65 17.23 -1.77 5.77
CA TYR A 65 17.60 -0.60 6.55
C TYR A 65 17.55 0.64 5.66
N SER A 66 16.85 1.68 6.13
CA SER A 66 16.79 2.99 5.44
C SER A 66 17.22 4.11 6.37
N ASN A 67 17.89 5.10 5.80
CA ASN A 67 18.36 6.29 6.52
C ASN A 67 18.18 7.53 5.64
N GLY A 68 17.81 8.66 6.24
CA GLY A 68 17.71 9.95 5.61
C GLY A 68 16.41 10.69 5.94
N ARG A 69 16.51 12.03 6.00
CA ARG A 69 15.39 12.92 6.36
C ARG A 69 14.48 13.27 5.19
N PHE A 70 14.72 12.75 4.01
CA PHE A 70 13.86 12.99 2.86
C PHE A 70 12.63 12.06 2.95
N SER A 71 11.63 12.51 3.70
CA SER A 71 10.39 11.79 3.99
C SER A 71 9.22 12.77 4.16
N THR A 72 8.01 12.25 4.26
CA THR A 72 6.82 13.01 4.65
C THR A 72 6.98 13.59 6.06
N PHE A 73 6.13 14.56 6.40
CA PHE A 73 6.16 15.14 7.72
C PHE A 73 6.02 14.07 8.83
N GLY A 74 6.86 14.21 9.85
CA GLY A 74 6.91 13.27 10.97
C GLY A 74 7.24 11.83 10.59
N GLY A 75 7.57 11.62 9.31
CA GLY A 75 7.98 10.33 8.78
C GLY A 75 9.33 9.89 9.34
N GLU A 76 9.57 8.62 9.19
CA GLU A 76 10.77 7.95 9.67
C GLU A 76 12.06 8.49 9.06
N GLN A 77 13.02 8.83 9.90
CA GLN A 77 14.39 9.19 9.47
C GLN A 77 15.27 7.94 9.34
N ASN A 78 15.14 7.02 10.30
CA ASN A 78 15.84 5.75 10.31
C ASN A 78 14.83 4.61 10.44
N VAL A 79 14.91 3.62 9.56
CA VAL A 79 14.01 2.47 9.55
C VAL A 79 14.80 1.19 9.56
N LEU A 80 14.41 0.28 10.44
CA LEU A 80 14.78 -1.14 10.35
C LEU A 80 13.50 -1.95 10.11
N GLN A 81 13.52 -2.77 9.07
CA GLN A 81 12.41 -3.62 8.69
C GLN A 81 12.91 -5.05 8.52
N VAL A 82 12.22 -6.01 9.13
CA VAL A 82 12.48 -7.44 8.99
C VAL A 82 11.20 -8.08 8.48
N GLY A 83 11.29 -8.81 7.37
CA GLY A 83 10.16 -9.44 6.72
C GLY A 83 10.35 -10.94 6.51
N ALA A 84 9.25 -11.67 6.50
CA ALA A 84 9.17 -13.07 6.12
C ALA A 84 7.91 -13.27 5.28
N GLY A 85 8.02 -13.95 4.14
CA GLY A 85 6.89 -14.18 3.26
C GLY A 85 6.96 -15.50 2.55
N ILE A 86 5.80 -16.04 2.22
CA ILE A 86 5.62 -17.17 1.32
C ILE A 86 4.44 -16.89 0.40
N GLU A 87 4.60 -17.19 -0.87
CA GLU A 87 3.55 -17.07 -1.88
C GLU A 87 3.57 -18.29 -2.79
N SER A 88 2.40 -18.82 -3.15
CA SER A 88 2.33 -20.03 -3.97
C SER A 88 1.10 -20.07 -4.89
N TYR A 89 1.28 -20.66 -6.07
CA TYR A 89 0.22 -21.13 -6.96
C TYR A 89 0.27 -22.63 -7.03
N TYR A 90 -0.84 -23.29 -6.80
CA TYR A 90 -0.94 -24.73 -6.78
C TYR A 90 -2.18 -25.22 -7.52
N ARG A 91 -2.00 -26.08 -8.53
CA ARG A 91 -3.07 -26.72 -9.27
C ARG A 91 -3.45 -28.05 -8.61
N ILE A 92 -4.69 -28.14 -8.17
CA ILE A 92 -5.29 -29.35 -7.57
C ILE A 92 -6.09 -30.08 -8.67
N GLY A 93 -5.50 -31.12 -9.25
CA GLY A 93 -6.11 -31.83 -10.37
C GLY A 93 -6.28 -30.93 -11.62
N ASN A 94 -7.29 -31.21 -12.45
CA ASN A 94 -7.45 -30.55 -13.75
C ASN A 94 -8.35 -29.30 -13.70
N LYS A 95 -9.08 -29.08 -12.62
CA LYS A 95 -10.17 -28.07 -12.55
C LYS A 95 -9.96 -26.97 -11.53
N THR A 96 -9.06 -27.15 -10.59
CA THR A 96 -8.91 -26.24 -9.45
C THR A 96 -7.50 -25.71 -9.36
N VAL A 97 -7.39 -24.40 -9.24
CA VAL A 97 -6.14 -23.73 -8.90
C VAL A 97 -6.36 -22.91 -7.63
N VAL A 98 -5.41 -23.03 -6.71
CA VAL A 98 -5.39 -22.25 -5.48
C VAL A 98 -4.15 -21.37 -5.46
N PHE A 99 -4.33 -20.20 -4.88
CA PHE A 99 -3.26 -19.25 -4.57
C PHE A 99 -3.25 -19.01 -3.07
N GLY A 100 -2.08 -18.88 -2.48
CA GLY A 100 -1.91 -18.51 -1.07
C GLY A 100 -0.69 -17.62 -0.88
N SER A 101 -0.83 -16.63 -0.01
CA SER A 101 0.26 -15.76 0.40
C SER A 101 0.14 -15.45 1.89
N ILE A 102 1.27 -15.51 2.59
CA ILE A 102 1.41 -15.11 4.00
C ILE A 102 2.67 -14.26 4.08
N GLU A 103 2.52 -13.04 4.58
CA GLU A 103 3.64 -12.12 4.81
C GLU A 103 3.58 -11.57 6.22
N TYR A 104 4.71 -11.54 6.88
CA TYR A 104 4.93 -10.88 8.17
C TYR A 104 6.00 -9.81 8.02
N GLU A 105 5.75 -8.66 8.60
CA GLU A 105 6.68 -7.55 8.65
C GLU A 105 6.76 -6.99 10.07
N ASN A 106 7.96 -6.91 10.61
CA ASN A 106 8.28 -6.11 11.79
C ASN A 106 9.07 -4.87 11.35
N TRP A 107 8.53 -3.71 11.70
CA TRP A 107 9.07 -2.42 11.27
C TRP A 107 9.30 -1.53 12.49
N THR A 108 10.44 -0.86 12.54
CA THR A 108 10.80 0.12 13.56
C THR A 108 11.29 1.39 12.89
N GLY A 109 10.60 2.51 13.14
CA GLY A 109 11.00 3.85 12.72
C GLY A 109 11.44 4.68 13.93
N ARG A 110 12.54 5.42 13.79
CA ARG A 110 13.07 6.29 14.83
C ARG A 110 12.87 7.75 14.49
N ASP A 111 12.86 8.58 15.52
CA ASP A 111 12.73 10.04 15.44
C ASP A 111 11.46 10.46 14.69
N MET A 112 10.34 9.85 15.08
CA MET A 112 9.05 10.02 14.42
C MET A 112 8.06 10.83 15.25
N THR A 113 7.33 11.66 14.53
CA THR A 113 6.08 12.29 14.96
C THR A 113 4.98 11.96 13.93
N GLY A 114 4.28 12.94 13.41
CA GLY A 114 3.33 12.84 12.30
C GLY A 114 2.08 12.05 12.65
N SER A 115 1.48 11.45 11.64
CA SER A 115 0.23 10.70 11.75
C SER A 115 0.27 9.63 12.82
N VAL A 116 -0.82 9.55 13.56
CA VAL A 116 -1.08 8.45 14.51
C VAL A 116 -1.55 7.20 13.78
N PHE A 117 -2.21 7.31 12.64
CA PHE A 117 -2.77 6.19 11.89
C PHE A 117 -1.75 5.47 10.99
N LEU A 118 -2.02 4.21 10.74
CA LEU A 118 -1.37 3.39 9.70
C LEU A 118 -2.01 3.58 8.34
N SER A 119 -3.32 3.76 8.33
CA SER A 119 -4.12 3.94 7.13
C SER A 119 -3.69 5.21 6.40
N LYS A 120 -3.72 5.14 5.07
CA LYS A 120 -3.35 6.27 4.20
C LYS A 120 -4.60 6.86 3.55
N ARG A 121 -4.50 8.10 3.06
CA ARG A 121 -5.62 8.82 2.43
C ARG A 121 -6.84 8.83 3.34
N LEU A 122 -6.64 9.29 4.56
CA LEU A 122 -7.68 9.37 5.60
C LEU A 122 -8.62 10.55 5.38
N PRO A 123 -9.86 10.46 5.86
CA PRO A 123 -10.79 11.60 5.88
C PRO A 123 -10.28 12.74 6.74
N PHE A 124 -9.68 12.44 7.87
CA PHE A 124 -8.97 13.34 8.78
C PHE A 124 -7.73 12.60 9.31
N ASP A 125 -6.83 13.32 9.97
CA ASP A 125 -5.67 12.72 10.63
C ASP A 125 -5.53 13.26 12.06
N ILE A 126 -4.93 12.48 12.92
CA ILE A 126 -4.50 12.93 14.26
C ILE A 126 -2.98 13.02 14.23
N VAL A 127 -2.49 14.24 14.31
CA VAL A 127 -1.07 14.54 14.18
C VAL A 127 -0.54 15.09 15.51
N GLU A 128 0.66 14.70 15.90
CA GLU A 128 1.31 15.29 17.07
C GLU A 128 1.61 16.78 16.82
N ALA A 129 1.10 17.63 17.70
CA ALA A 129 1.22 19.08 17.56
C ALA A 129 2.61 19.64 17.90
N SER A 130 3.55 18.81 18.39
CA SER A 130 4.89 19.23 18.78
C SER A 130 5.96 18.25 18.33
N LEU A 131 7.02 18.77 17.70
CA LEU A 131 8.22 18.00 17.34
C LEU A 131 9.05 17.56 18.56
N GLU A 132 8.87 18.19 19.74
CA GLU A 132 9.58 17.84 20.97
C GLU A 132 9.28 16.39 21.45
N ASN A 133 8.20 15.81 20.95
CA ASN A 133 7.75 14.47 21.30
C ASN A 133 8.17 13.41 20.30
N GLU A 134 9.13 13.69 19.41
CA GLU A 134 9.69 12.68 18.52
C GLU A 134 10.09 11.42 19.28
N GLY A 135 9.72 10.26 18.77
CA GLY A 135 9.94 8.99 19.42
C GLY A 135 9.99 7.82 18.46
N GLU A 136 10.31 6.66 19.01
CA GLU A 136 10.34 5.41 18.26
C GLU A 136 8.92 4.89 18.10
N LYS A 137 8.58 4.47 16.87
CA LYS A 137 7.32 3.80 16.54
C LYS A 137 7.60 2.40 16.01
N HIS A 138 6.80 1.43 16.44
CA HIS A 138 6.90 0.03 16.05
C HIS A 138 5.62 -0.44 15.38
N ARG A 139 5.77 -1.28 14.36
CA ARG A 139 4.65 -1.89 13.66
C ARG A 139 4.94 -3.37 13.39
N ASP A 140 3.96 -4.22 13.71
CA ASP A 140 3.88 -5.59 13.26
C ASP A 140 2.72 -5.71 12.29
N THR A 141 2.98 -6.19 11.08
CA THR A 141 1.97 -6.36 10.03
C THR A 141 1.91 -7.81 9.58
N TYR A 142 0.71 -8.33 9.43
CA TYR A 142 0.41 -9.67 8.91
C TYR A 142 -0.49 -9.50 7.70
N ASN A 143 -0.01 -9.89 6.53
CA ASN A 143 -0.78 -9.93 5.29
C ASN A 143 -1.06 -11.38 4.93
N LEU A 144 -2.32 -11.71 4.74
CA LEU A 144 -2.80 -13.03 4.37
C LEU A 144 -3.64 -12.88 3.09
N ALA A 145 -3.35 -13.68 2.09
CA ALA A 145 -4.21 -13.76 0.91
C ALA A 145 -4.44 -15.22 0.54
N GLY A 146 -5.67 -15.53 0.21
CA GLY A 146 -6.06 -16.83 -0.31
C GLY A 146 -7.00 -16.66 -1.50
N ALA A 147 -6.83 -17.48 -2.53
CA ALA A 147 -7.73 -17.46 -3.66
C ALA A 147 -7.91 -18.87 -4.23
N ILE A 148 -9.09 -19.12 -4.79
CA ILE A 148 -9.44 -20.37 -5.47
C ILE A 148 -10.17 -20.05 -6.77
N GLY A 149 -9.76 -20.72 -7.85
CA GLY A 149 -10.45 -20.77 -9.12
C GLY A 149 -10.88 -22.18 -9.44
N PHE A 150 -12.11 -22.39 -9.86
CA PHE A 150 -12.69 -23.69 -10.17
C PHE A 150 -13.39 -23.67 -11.53
N ASP A 151 -12.86 -24.46 -12.47
CA ASP A 151 -13.52 -24.73 -13.76
C ASP A 151 -14.69 -25.71 -13.56
N PHE A 152 -15.91 -25.19 -13.64
CA PHE A 152 -17.10 -26.03 -13.51
C PHE A 152 -17.61 -26.56 -14.85
N TYR A 153 -17.34 -25.85 -15.96
CA TYR A 153 -17.76 -26.30 -17.29
C TYR A 153 -16.92 -25.68 -18.41
N ARG A 154 -16.13 -26.48 -19.11
CA ARG A 154 -15.38 -26.12 -20.35
C ARG A 154 -14.60 -24.81 -20.29
N GLY A 155 -13.94 -24.53 -19.16
CA GLY A 155 -13.21 -23.28 -18.93
C GLY A 155 -14.04 -22.16 -18.30
N TYR A 156 -15.38 -22.29 -18.22
CA TYR A 156 -16.19 -21.40 -17.42
C TYR A 156 -15.92 -21.63 -15.95
N SER A 157 -15.49 -20.61 -15.25
CA SER A 157 -14.96 -20.74 -13.91
C SER A 157 -15.63 -19.79 -12.92
N ILE A 158 -15.72 -20.26 -11.69
CA ILE A 158 -16.04 -19.44 -10.52
C ILE A 158 -14.80 -19.37 -9.62
N GLY A 159 -14.71 -18.32 -8.85
CA GLY A 159 -13.64 -18.19 -7.89
C GLY A 159 -13.94 -17.17 -6.82
N ALA A 160 -13.10 -17.19 -5.80
CA ALA A 160 -13.13 -16.20 -4.76
C ALA A 160 -11.71 -15.91 -4.25
N ARG A 161 -11.47 -14.66 -3.87
CA ARG A 161 -10.25 -14.22 -3.22
C ARG A 161 -10.59 -13.56 -1.90
N LEU A 162 -9.82 -13.86 -0.87
CA LEU A 162 -9.84 -13.22 0.42
C LEU A 162 -8.47 -12.60 0.67
N ASN A 163 -8.45 -11.30 0.98
CA ASN A 163 -7.24 -10.64 1.48
C ASN A 163 -7.55 -10.15 2.90
N TYR A 164 -6.59 -10.31 3.78
CA TYR A 164 -6.70 -9.89 5.17
C TYR A 164 -5.39 -9.31 5.64
N THR A 165 -5.42 -8.08 6.14
CA THR A 165 -4.29 -7.43 6.79
C THR A 165 -4.64 -7.15 8.24
N ALA A 166 -3.78 -7.57 9.14
CA ALA A 166 -3.82 -7.15 10.54
C ALA A 166 -2.51 -6.46 10.91
N ALA A 167 -2.58 -5.36 11.64
CA ALA A 167 -1.39 -4.70 12.13
C ALA A 167 -1.58 -4.13 13.53
N ASN A 168 -0.50 -4.16 14.31
CA ASN A 168 -0.35 -3.40 15.53
C ASN A 168 0.64 -2.27 15.28
N TYR A 169 0.34 -1.07 15.78
CA TYR A 169 1.20 0.08 15.67
C TYR A 169 1.26 0.82 16.99
N ALA A 170 2.44 1.17 17.46
CA ALA A 170 2.59 1.81 18.75
C ALA A 170 3.77 2.77 18.78
N LYS A 171 3.62 3.86 19.51
CA LYS A 171 4.68 4.79 19.85
C LYS A 171 5.14 4.59 21.29
N TYR A 172 6.44 4.68 21.53
CA TYR A 172 7.05 4.41 22.84
C TYR A 172 7.39 5.65 23.67
N LYS A 173 7.14 6.85 23.14
CA LYS A 173 7.30 8.13 23.87
C LYS A 173 5.95 8.83 24.00
N ASP A 174 5.68 9.46 25.14
CA ASP A 174 4.42 10.18 25.37
C ASP A 174 4.26 11.45 24.48
N LEU A 175 3.10 11.80 23.90
CA LEU A 175 1.87 11.01 24.02
C LEU A 175 1.99 9.69 23.27
N ARG A 176 1.68 8.58 23.94
CA ARG A 176 1.74 7.27 23.30
C ARG A 176 0.40 6.93 22.66
N HIS A 177 0.46 6.37 21.48
CA HIS A 177 -0.70 5.73 20.87
C HIS A 177 -0.44 4.24 20.66
N LYS A 178 -1.50 3.46 20.65
CA LYS A 178 -1.51 2.05 20.30
C LYS A 178 -2.69 1.77 19.40
N ASN A 179 -2.38 1.33 18.18
CA ASN A 179 -3.37 1.04 17.15
C ASN A 179 -3.49 -0.46 16.92
N LYS A 180 -4.69 -0.85 16.49
CA LYS A 180 -5.00 -2.15 15.90
C LYS A 180 -5.71 -1.91 14.59
N LEU A 181 -5.09 -2.34 13.51
CA LEU A 181 -5.64 -2.29 12.15
C LEU A 181 -6.15 -3.66 11.74
N MET A 182 -7.31 -3.69 11.12
CA MET A 182 -7.85 -4.80 10.35
C MET A 182 -8.32 -4.27 9.00
N ASP A 183 -7.86 -4.88 7.92
CA ASP A 183 -8.35 -4.64 6.56
C ASP A 183 -8.71 -5.99 5.95
N LEU A 184 -9.94 -6.13 5.51
CA LEU A 184 -10.50 -7.36 4.94
C LEU A 184 -11.13 -7.04 3.59
N SER A 185 -10.77 -7.80 2.54
CA SER A 185 -11.51 -7.77 1.28
C SER A 185 -11.89 -9.18 0.82
N PHE A 186 -13.11 -9.32 0.31
CA PHE A 186 -13.65 -10.56 -0.24
C PHE A 186 -14.15 -10.32 -1.66
N LEU A 187 -13.60 -11.07 -2.62
CA LEU A 187 -13.80 -10.86 -4.05
C LEU A 187 -14.26 -12.16 -4.73
N PRO A 188 -15.57 -12.48 -4.72
CA PRO A 188 -16.11 -13.52 -5.59
C PRO A 188 -16.11 -13.06 -7.05
N GLY A 189 -15.91 -13.99 -7.98
CA GLY A 189 -15.84 -13.66 -9.41
C GLY A 189 -16.23 -14.81 -10.32
N LEU A 190 -16.45 -14.44 -11.57
CA LEU A 190 -16.75 -15.33 -12.69
C LEU A 190 -15.74 -15.07 -13.81
N TYR A 191 -15.41 -16.12 -14.54
CA TYR A 191 -14.54 -16.06 -15.73
C TYR A 191 -15.14 -16.94 -16.82
N ALA A 192 -15.09 -16.47 -18.06
CA ALA A 192 -15.65 -17.13 -19.23
C ALA A 192 -14.73 -16.99 -20.45
N PRO A 193 -14.21 -18.08 -21.03
CA PRO A 193 -13.63 -18.09 -22.35
C PRO A 193 -14.75 -18.15 -23.40
N ILE A 194 -15.26 -16.96 -23.83
CA ILE A 194 -16.41 -16.83 -24.72
C ILE A 194 -16.12 -17.41 -26.10
N THR A 195 -14.92 -17.09 -26.61
CA THR A 195 -14.39 -17.66 -27.86
C THR A 195 -12.90 -17.95 -27.68
N PRO A 196 -12.23 -18.65 -28.61
CA PRO A 196 -10.79 -18.86 -28.52
C PRO A 196 -9.94 -17.58 -28.50
N TRP A 197 -10.50 -16.47 -28.95
CA TRP A 197 -9.83 -15.16 -28.99
C TRP A 197 -10.40 -14.12 -28.02
N LEU A 198 -11.50 -14.44 -27.30
CA LEU A 198 -12.19 -13.53 -26.40
C LEU A 198 -12.46 -14.19 -25.05
N GLN A 199 -11.92 -13.60 -24.00
CA GLN A 199 -12.16 -14.00 -22.61
C GLN A 199 -12.72 -12.80 -21.83
N ALA A 200 -13.62 -13.06 -20.89
CA ALA A 200 -14.20 -12.04 -20.06
C ALA A 200 -14.31 -12.50 -18.60
N GLY A 201 -14.29 -11.55 -17.69
CA GLY A 201 -14.47 -11.78 -16.27
C GLY A 201 -15.28 -10.68 -15.62
N VAL A 202 -15.93 -11.02 -14.51
CA VAL A 202 -16.59 -10.05 -13.63
C VAL A 202 -16.32 -10.44 -12.19
N ASN A 203 -16.19 -9.47 -11.32
CA ASN A 203 -16.06 -9.73 -9.89
C ASN A 203 -16.81 -8.66 -9.09
N TYR A 204 -17.28 -9.07 -7.93
CA TYR A 204 -17.74 -8.18 -6.88
C TYR A 204 -16.61 -8.03 -5.85
N ASN A 205 -16.56 -6.89 -5.16
CA ASN A 205 -15.63 -6.61 -4.08
C ASN A 205 -16.40 -6.09 -2.88
N TYR A 206 -16.27 -6.78 -1.76
CA TYR A 206 -16.63 -6.28 -0.44
C TYR A 206 -15.36 -6.01 0.32
N TYR A 207 -15.24 -4.84 0.95
CA TYR A 207 -14.13 -4.58 1.85
C TYR A 207 -14.58 -3.91 3.14
N ARG A 208 -13.84 -4.17 4.19
CA ARG A 208 -14.01 -3.58 5.51
C ARG A 208 -12.66 -3.22 6.09
N GLN A 209 -12.54 -1.99 6.55
CA GLN A 209 -11.37 -1.52 7.26
C GLN A 209 -11.76 -0.99 8.63
N THR A 210 -10.98 -1.36 9.64
CA THR A 210 -11.08 -0.79 10.98
C THR A 210 -9.69 -0.48 11.51
N GLU A 211 -9.50 0.70 12.05
CA GLU A 211 -8.29 1.04 12.78
C GLU A 211 -8.68 1.71 14.09
N SER A 212 -8.48 1.02 15.20
CA SER A 212 -8.74 1.58 16.51
C SER A 212 -7.48 2.14 17.15
N VAL A 213 -7.62 3.26 17.82
CA VAL A 213 -6.53 3.99 18.47
C VAL A 213 -6.84 4.20 19.95
N ALA A 214 -5.89 3.84 20.81
CA ALA A 214 -5.91 4.14 22.24
C ALA A 214 -4.72 5.02 22.62
N PHE A 215 -4.97 6.09 23.36
CA PHE A 215 -3.95 7.04 23.83
C PHE A 215 -3.65 6.83 25.29
N ASN A 216 -2.37 6.95 25.66
CA ASN A 216 -1.92 6.84 27.04
C ASN A 216 -0.68 7.70 27.32
N THR A 217 -0.51 8.06 28.60
CA THR A 217 0.71 8.65 29.16
C THR A 217 1.24 7.79 30.27
N TYR A 218 2.54 7.58 30.34
CA TYR A 218 3.21 6.71 31.33
C TYR A 218 4.09 7.48 32.32
N GLY A 219 4.41 8.75 32.00
CA GLY A 219 5.18 9.60 32.89
C GLY A 219 4.35 10.24 34.00
N LYS A 220 4.95 10.49 35.16
CA LYS A 220 4.42 11.42 36.16
C LYS A 220 4.77 12.83 35.73
N SER A 221 4.07 13.39 34.77
CA SER A 221 4.37 14.71 34.24
C SER A 221 3.11 15.54 34.24
N ASP A 222 3.21 16.77 34.74
CA ASP A 222 2.17 17.79 34.60
C ASP A 222 2.11 18.35 33.18
N LYS A 223 2.82 17.69 32.23
CA LYS A 223 2.85 18.11 30.84
C LYS A 223 1.49 17.90 30.19
N VAL A 224 0.97 18.97 29.62
CA VAL A 224 -0.24 18.95 28.80
C VAL A 224 0.15 18.52 27.38
N TYR A 225 -0.38 17.39 26.94
CA TYR A 225 -0.18 16.91 25.56
C TYR A 225 -1.32 17.42 24.68
N LYS A 226 -0.97 17.86 23.47
CA LYS A 226 -1.91 18.34 22.46
C LYS A 226 -1.72 17.60 21.16
N SER A 227 -2.81 17.27 20.52
CA SER A 227 -2.84 16.70 19.18
C SER A 227 -3.49 17.70 18.22
N PHE A 228 -3.02 17.68 16.97
CA PHE A 228 -3.62 18.43 15.90
C PHE A 228 -4.55 17.50 15.10
N ILE A 229 -5.81 17.84 15.03
CA ILE A 229 -6.80 17.13 14.20
C ILE A 229 -6.79 17.82 12.85
N ASP A 230 -6.12 17.18 11.89
CA ASP A 230 -6.01 17.66 10.50
C ASP A 230 -7.21 17.17 9.69
N TYR A 231 -8.05 18.08 9.27
CA TYR A 231 -9.15 17.75 8.34
C TYR A 231 -8.68 17.65 6.89
N GLY A 232 -7.50 18.18 6.59
CA GLY A 232 -6.84 18.16 5.30
C GLY A 232 -6.01 19.44 5.13
N ALA A 233 -5.01 19.39 4.27
CA ALA A 233 -4.12 20.51 4.02
C ALA A 233 -3.55 21.17 5.30
N MET A 234 -3.35 20.39 6.38
CA MET A 234 -2.88 20.85 7.69
C MET A 234 -3.65 22.07 8.21
N MET A 235 -4.97 22.07 8.06
CA MET A 235 -5.90 22.98 8.70
C MET A 235 -6.94 22.18 9.48
N GLY A 236 -7.15 22.56 10.74
CA GLY A 236 -8.03 21.83 11.64
C GLY A 236 -8.11 22.45 13.02
N MET A 237 -8.14 21.63 14.04
CA MET A 237 -8.26 22.05 15.43
C MET A 237 -7.17 21.43 16.30
N VAL A 238 -6.83 22.10 17.40
CA VAL A 238 -5.94 21.57 18.43
C VAL A 238 -6.77 21.02 19.57
N GLU A 239 -6.55 19.76 19.90
CA GLU A 239 -7.23 19.08 21.00
C GLU A 239 -6.25 18.74 22.11
N GLN A 240 -6.68 18.95 23.35
CA GLN A 240 -5.91 18.54 24.52
C GLN A 240 -6.26 17.10 24.89
N PHE A 241 -5.24 16.27 25.02
CA PHE A 241 -5.41 14.90 25.51
C PHE A 241 -6.00 14.86 26.92
N GLY A 242 -6.96 13.98 27.14
CA GLY A 242 -7.65 13.78 28.39
C GLY A 242 -9.02 14.42 28.46
N ASN A 243 -9.39 15.25 27.49
CA ASN A 243 -10.76 15.71 27.26
C ASN A 243 -11.53 14.67 26.43
N GLU A 244 -12.86 14.75 26.46
CA GLU A 244 -13.68 14.01 25.48
C GLU A 244 -13.42 14.56 24.08
N GLY A 245 -13.19 13.67 23.09
CA GLY A 245 -12.91 14.07 21.72
C GLY A 245 -12.23 12.95 20.91
N TYR A 246 -11.50 13.35 19.88
CA TYR A 246 -10.77 12.41 18.99
C TYR A 246 -9.69 11.61 19.73
N THR A 247 -9.11 12.19 20.79
CA THR A 247 -8.06 11.59 21.61
C THR A 247 -8.55 11.23 23.02
N ASP A 248 -9.78 10.73 23.13
CA ASP A 248 -10.37 10.35 24.42
C ASP A 248 -9.47 9.36 25.17
N LYS A 249 -9.17 9.68 26.42
CA LYS A 249 -8.33 8.84 27.30
C LYS A 249 -9.06 7.59 27.82
N SER A 250 -10.37 7.64 27.90
CA SER A 250 -11.17 6.62 28.62
C SER A 250 -11.44 5.38 27.78
N ARG A 251 -11.26 5.46 26.46
CA ARG A 251 -11.64 4.39 25.53
C ARG A 251 -10.79 4.34 24.27
N GLU A 252 -10.84 3.19 23.63
CA GLU A 252 -10.31 2.95 22.29
C GLU A 252 -11.29 3.54 21.25
N MET A 253 -10.78 4.39 20.35
CA MET A 253 -11.58 5.10 19.35
C MET A 253 -11.40 4.44 17.98
N PRO A 254 -12.44 3.88 17.37
CA PRO A 254 -12.34 3.23 16.07
C PRO A 254 -12.58 4.20 14.90
N TYR A 255 -11.70 4.13 13.91
CA TYR A 255 -11.98 4.45 12.52
C TYR A 255 -12.59 3.22 11.86
N PHE A 256 -13.67 3.37 11.17
CA PHE A 256 -14.41 2.30 10.50
C PHE A 256 -14.78 2.72 9.08
N GLU A 257 -14.57 1.82 8.12
CA GLU A 257 -14.99 1.98 6.73
C GLU A 257 -15.48 0.64 6.19
N ASP A 258 -16.59 0.68 5.46
CA ASP A 258 -17.25 -0.48 4.84
C ASP A 258 -17.62 -0.13 3.39
N GLY A 259 -17.25 -0.99 2.44
CA GLY A 259 -17.36 -0.66 1.02
C GLY A 259 -17.72 -1.82 0.11
N HIS A 260 -18.31 -1.46 -1.01
CA HIS A 260 -18.76 -2.35 -2.06
C HIS A 260 -18.25 -1.88 -3.43
N GLY A 261 -17.88 -2.83 -4.26
CA GLY A 261 -17.42 -2.53 -5.62
C GLY A 261 -17.72 -3.64 -6.60
N CYS A 262 -17.51 -3.34 -7.85
CA CYS A 262 -17.56 -4.33 -8.92
C CYS A 262 -16.47 -4.05 -9.96
N GLY A 263 -16.03 -5.10 -10.64
CA GLY A 263 -15.04 -5.03 -11.70
C GLY A 263 -15.42 -5.88 -12.89
N ILE A 264 -14.98 -5.43 -14.05
CA ILE A 264 -15.12 -6.16 -15.32
C ILE A 264 -13.73 -6.29 -15.95
N GLN A 265 -13.48 -7.44 -16.57
CA GLN A 265 -12.21 -7.75 -17.24
C GLN A 265 -12.50 -8.32 -18.62
N VAL A 266 -11.69 -7.95 -19.60
CA VAL A 266 -11.77 -8.46 -20.96
C VAL A 266 -10.37 -8.68 -21.50
N GLN A 267 -10.15 -9.83 -22.12
CA GLN A 267 -8.95 -10.12 -22.91
C GLN A 267 -9.33 -10.49 -24.34
N VAL A 268 -8.66 -9.87 -25.29
CA VAL A 268 -8.81 -10.14 -26.72
C VAL A 268 -7.47 -10.58 -27.28
N GLN A 269 -7.44 -11.74 -27.91
CA GLN A 269 -6.24 -12.29 -28.54
C GLN A 269 -6.46 -12.49 -30.05
N PRO A 270 -6.32 -11.42 -30.86
CA PRO A 270 -6.63 -11.49 -32.29
C PRO A 270 -5.74 -12.46 -33.07
N CYS A 271 -4.52 -12.65 -32.60
CA CYS A 271 -3.57 -13.64 -33.13
C CYS A 271 -2.66 -14.16 -32.00
N ARG A 272 -1.88 -15.19 -32.27
CA ARG A 272 -1.00 -15.81 -31.25
C ARG A 272 0.04 -14.85 -30.68
N SER A 273 0.44 -13.85 -31.45
CA SER A 273 1.48 -12.91 -31.04
C SER A 273 0.96 -11.67 -30.30
N LEU A 274 -0.33 -11.36 -30.37
CA LEU A 274 -0.90 -10.14 -29.82
C LEU A 274 -2.01 -10.45 -28.83
N SER A 275 -1.89 -9.94 -27.61
CA SER A 275 -2.91 -9.99 -26.56
C SER A 275 -3.20 -8.58 -26.06
N LEU A 276 -4.47 -8.23 -25.98
CA LEU A 276 -5.00 -6.99 -25.45
C LEU A 276 -5.83 -7.33 -24.22
N TYR A 277 -5.54 -6.71 -23.10
CA TYR A 277 -6.30 -6.88 -21.86
C TYR A 277 -6.74 -5.53 -21.33
N ALA A 278 -7.93 -5.49 -20.79
CA ALA A 278 -8.46 -4.31 -20.08
C ALA A 278 -9.27 -4.75 -18.87
N ASP A 279 -9.14 -4.04 -17.77
CA ASP A 279 -10.05 -4.12 -16.63
C ASP A 279 -10.48 -2.74 -16.15
N ALA A 280 -11.68 -2.68 -15.58
CA ALA A 280 -12.24 -1.50 -14.98
C ALA A 280 -12.96 -1.90 -13.69
N SER A 281 -12.76 -1.16 -12.61
CA SER A 281 -13.46 -1.36 -11.36
C SER A 281 -13.89 -0.05 -10.73
N ILE A 282 -15.06 -0.09 -10.09
CA ILE A 282 -15.61 1.00 -9.29
C ILE A 282 -15.92 0.48 -7.89
N SER A 283 -15.72 1.32 -6.89
CA SER A 283 -16.17 1.02 -5.52
C SER A 283 -16.63 2.27 -4.80
N HIS A 284 -17.58 2.08 -3.89
CA HIS A 284 -18.09 3.09 -2.99
C HIS A 284 -17.98 2.57 -1.56
N ALA A 285 -17.52 3.43 -0.64
CA ALA A 285 -17.45 3.11 0.77
C ALA A 285 -18.00 4.25 1.62
N THR A 286 -18.47 3.87 2.79
CA THR A 286 -18.90 4.79 3.84
C THR A 286 -18.23 4.43 5.15
N GLY A 287 -17.98 5.41 5.97
CA GLY A 287 -17.34 5.15 7.25
C GLY A 287 -17.54 6.28 8.25
N TYR A 288 -16.96 6.09 9.43
CA TYR A 288 -17.03 7.04 10.52
C TYR A 288 -15.86 6.86 11.49
N TYR A 289 -15.65 7.86 12.35
CA TYR A 289 -14.74 7.79 13.49
C TYR A 289 -15.49 8.01 14.79
N GLY A 290 -15.28 7.12 15.77
CA GLY A 290 -15.97 7.12 17.04
C GLY A 290 -16.88 5.91 17.21
N ASN A 291 -17.77 5.94 18.19
CA ASN A 291 -18.69 4.85 18.48
C ASN A 291 -20.13 5.27 18.25
N ARG A 292 -20.83 4.60 17.35
CA ARG A 292 -22.24 4.80 17.11
C ARG A 292 -23.10 4.03 18.12
N SER A 293 -23.45 4.69 19.22
CA SER A 293 -24.44 4.19 20.19
C SER A 293 -25.17 5.37 20.80
N PRO A 294 -26.33 5.17 21.45
CA PRO A 294 -27.03 6.25 22.14
C PRO A 294 -26.21 6.94 23.24
N TYR A 295 -25.16 6.28 23.74
CA TYR A 295 -24.35 6.73 24.86
C TYR A 295 -22.90 7.10 24.46
N THR A 296 -22.60 7.13 23.18
CA THR A 296 -21.26 7.42 22.64
C THR A 296 -21.37 8.32 21.41
N ILE A 297 -20.27 8.91 21.01
CA ILE A 297 -20.23 9.90 19.94
C ILE A 297 -19.52 9.33 18.72
N ALA A 298 -20.16 9.49 17.54
CA ALA A 298 -19.46 9.48 16.27
C ALA A 298 -19.08 10.92 15.93
N TYR A 299 -17.80 11.17 15.73
CA TYR A 299 -17.29 12.52 15.49
C TYR A 299 -17.35 12.93 14.03
N THR A 300 -17.12 11.98 13.13
CA THR A 300 -17.12 12.24 11.69
C THR A 300 -17.77 11.10 10.92
N ASN A 301 -18.31 11.45 9.75
CA ASN A 301 -18.71 10.51 8.70
C ASN A 301 -17.95 10.84 7.43
N HIS A 302 -17.69 9.82 6.61
CA HIS A 302 -17.05 10.01 5.31
C HIS A 302 -17.61 9.08 4.25
N ASN A 303 -17.45 9.51 3.00
CA ASN A 303 -17.75 8.73 1.81
C ASN A 303 -16.52 8.69 0.91
N ARG A 304 -16.25 7.54 0.32
CA ARG A 304 -15.13 7.31 -0.59
C ARG A 304 -15.61 6.66 -1.88
N ASP A 305 -15.25 7.26 -3.00
CA ASP A 305 -15.48 6.71 -4.33
C ASP A 305 -14.13 6.43 -5.00
N VAL A 306 -13.97 5.24 -5.57
CA VAL A 306 -12.75 4.84 -6.26
C VAL A 306 -13.10 4.30 -7.64
N LEU A 307 -12.39 4.80 -8.66
CA LEU A 307 -12.36 4.27 -10.02
C LEU A 307 -10.94 3.78 -10.31
N SER A 308 -10.82 2.55 -10.82
CA SER A 308 -9.54 2.01 -11.29
C SER A 308 -9.71 1.43 -12.69
N LEU A 309 -8.78 1.79 -13.59
CA LEU A 309 -8.70 1.28 -14.96
C LEU A 309 -7.30 0.73 -15.18
N HIS A 310 -7.21 -0.44 -15.80
CA HIS A 310 -5.95 -1.02 -16.24
C HIS A 310 -6.08 -1.56 -17.65
N GLY A 311 -5.05 -1.36 -18.46
CA GLY A 311 -4.93 -1.92 -19.79
C GLY A 311 -3.54 -2.48 -20.01
N ARG A 312 -3.46 -3.63 -20.67
CA ARG A 312 -2.19 -4.24 -21.08
C ARG A 312 -2.22 -4.62 -22.56
N VAL A 313 -1.17 -4.26 -23.25
CA VAL A 313 -0.86 -4.74 -24.59
C VAL A 313 0.37 -5.65 -24.50
N SER A 314 0.26 -6.89 -24.93
CA SER A 314 1.37 -7.84 -24.97
C SER A 314 1.61 -8.30 -26.39
N LEU A 315 2.84 -8.17 -26.86
CA LEU A 315 3.28 -8.63 -28.16
C LEU A 315 4.43 -9.62 -27.97
N GLN A 316 4.24 -10.85 -28.46
CA GLN A 316 5.24 -11.91 -28.40
C GLN A 316 5.71 -12.25 -29.82
N HIS A 317 7.00 -12.29 -29.98
CA HIS A 317 7.67 -12.73 -31.21
C HIS A 317 8.89 -13.55 -30.82
N ASP A 318 9.39 -14.41 -31.71
CA ASP A 318 10.48 -15.36 -31.43
C ASP A 318 11.61 -14.75 -30.59
N GLY A 319 11.62 -15.10 -29.28
CA GLY A 319 12.62 -14.65 -28.30
C GLY A 319 12.43 -13.24 -27.72
N TYR A 320 11.38 -12.52 -28.11
CA TYR A 320 11.09 -11.17 -27.64
C TYR A 320 9.66 -11.06 -27.14
N GLU A 321 9.49 -10.41 -25.98
CA GLU A 321 8.16 -10.14 -25.41
C GLU A 321 8.09 -8.67 -25.00
N HIS A 322 7.10 -7.98 -25.53
CA HIS A 322 6.82 -6.58 -25.23
C HIS A 322 5.53 -6.51 -24.43
N HIS A 323 5.56 -5.80 -23.33
CA HIS A 323 4.39 -5.51 -22.51
C HIS A 323 4.29 -4.01 -22.27
N VAL A 324 3.14 -3.45 -22.54
CA VAL A 324 2.76 -2.06 -22.18
C VAL A 324 1.61 -2.14 -21.23
N ASP A 325 1.80 -1.70 -20.00
CA ASP A 325 0.78 -1.58 -18.97
C ASP A 325 0.43 -0.12 -18.76
N VAL A 326 -0.86 0.20 -18.77
CA VAL A 326 -1.37 1.54 -18.47
C VAL A 326 -2.37 1.43 -17.33
N ASN A 327 -2.17 2.21 -16.28
CA ASN A 327 -3.07 2.26 -15.14
C ASN A 327 -3.56 3.69 -14.91
N TYR A 328 -4.82 3.82 -14.55
CA TYR A 328 -5.43 5.05 -14.10
C TYR A 328 -6.27 4.79 -12.85
N GLY A 329 -6.05 5.58 -11.81
CA GLY A 329 -6.83 5.58 -10.59
C GLY A 329 -7.38 6.97 -10.30
N SER A 330 -8.60 7.04 -9.84
CA SER A 330 -9.22 8.25 -9.30
C SER A 330 -9.91 7.91 -8.00
N GLU A 331 -9.62 8.67 -6.95
CA GLU A 331 -10.21 8.49 -5.63
C GLU A 331 -10.74 9.83 -5.14
N LYS A 332 -12.00 9.85 -4.70
CA LYS A 332 -12.64 10.98 -4.06
C LYS A 332 -13.02 10.59 -2.64
N LEU A 333 -12.71 11.45 -1.68
CA LEU A 333 -12.99 11.25 -0.26
C LEU A 333 -13.55 12.54 0.33
N GLN A 334 -14.78 12.48 0.82
CA GLN A 334 -15.47 13.58 1.50
C GLN A 334 -15.66 13.25 2.96
N ASN A 335 -15.36 14.20 3.85
CA ASN A 335 -15.53 14.05 5.29
C ASN A 335 -16.43 15.15 5.84
N SER A 336 -17.29 14.78 6.78
CA SER A 336 -18.19 15.69 7.49
C SER A 336 -18.07 15.46 8.99
N ALA A 337 -17.98 16.54 9.76
CA ALA A 337 -18.05 16.49 11.22
C ALA A 337 -19.51 16.45 11.67
N GLU A 338 -19.81 15.56 12.60
CA GLU A 338 -21.12 15.51 13.25
C GLU A 338 -21.25 16.67 14.23
N THR A 339 -22.37 17.35 14.19
CA THR A 339 -22.76 18.34 15.19
C THR A 339 -23.82 17.74 16.12
N PHE A 340 -23.66 17.91 17.42
CA PHE A 340 -24.57 17.30 18.39
C PHE A 340 -24.73 18.18 19.63
N ARG A 341 -25.86 17.96 20.33
CA ARG A 341 -26.10 18.50 21.66
C ARG A 341 -26.19 17.35 22.66
N THR A 342 -25.51 17.52 23.78
CA THR A 342 -25.63 16.58 24.91
C THR A 342 -26.81 16.95 25.77
N PHE A 343 -27.66 16.02 26.15
CA PHE A 343 -28.70 16.19 27.14
C PHE A 343 -28.78 14.96 28.05
N ILE A 344 -29.30 15.17 29.25
CA ILE A 344 -29.50 14.10 30.22
C ILE A 344 -30.93 13.58 30.05
N ASN A 345 -31.10 12.28 29.80
CA ASN A 345 -32.40 11.65 29.69
C ASN A 345 -33.08 11.48 31.06
N ASP A 346 -34.34 11.03 31.05
CA ASP A 346 -35.14 10.82 32.28
C ASP A 346 -34.55 9.76 33.23
N MET A 347 -33.61 8.95 32.77
CA MET A 347 -32.88 7.96 33.57
C MET A 347 -31.55 8.51 34.15
N GLY A 348 -31.25 9.80 33.96
CA GLY A 348 -30.01 10.42 34.42
C GLY A 348 -28.77 10.10 33.59
N SER A 349 -28.91 9.53 32.39
CA SER A 349 -27.80 9.17 31.49
C SER A 349 -27.63 10.23 30.41
N PRO A 350 -26.37 10.54 30.01
CA PRO A 350 -26.11 11.45 28.90
C PRO A 350 -26.54 10.78 27.60
N ASN A 351 -27.27 11.56 26.79
CA ASN A 351 -27.67 11.20 25.42
C ASN A 351 -27.26 12.31 24.49
N TYR A 352 -27.14 11.99 23.21
CA TYR A 352 -26.69 12.89 22.16
C TYR A 352 -27.77 13.06 21.10
N GLU A 353 -28.11 14.31 20.81
CA GLU A 353 -29.00 14.70 19.73
C GLU A 353 -28.16 15.25 18.60
N TYR A 354 -28.15 14.56 17.45
CA TYR A 354 -27.38 14.95 16.27
C TYR A 354 -28.17 15.92 15.41
N TYR A 355 -27.46 16.90 14.86
CA TYR A 355 -27.93 17.83 13.85
C TYR A 355 -27.33 17.47 12.48
N ASP A 356 -27.48 18.38 11.50
CA ASP A 356 -26.88 18.19 10.19
C ASP A 356 -25.34 18.19 10.31
N ALA A 357 -24.71 17.25 9.63
CA ALA A 357 -23.26 17.15 9.55
C ALA A 357 -22.67 18.26 8.68
N VAL A 358 -21.56 18.83 9.12
CA VAL A 358 -20.86 19.92 8.43
C VAL A 358 -19.66 19.37 7.67
N GLU A 359 -19.59 19.63 6.37
CA GLU A 359 -18.46 19.21 5.56
C GLU A 359 -17.16 19.86 6.07
N THR A 360 -16.13 19.02 6.30
CA THR A 360 -14.83 19.44 6.81
C THR A 360 -13.70 19.23 5.81
N SER A 361 -13.87 18.33 4.85
CA SER A 361 -12.86 18.15 3.80
C SER A 361 -13.43 17.49 2.54
N ASP A 362 -12.81 17.86 1.42
CA ASP A 362 -12.96 17.21 0.10
C ASP A 362 -11.57 16.94 -0.46
N LYS A 363 -11.29 15.67 -0.78
CA LYS A 363 -9.95 15.19 -1.17
C LYS A 363 -10.06 14.36 -2.43
N HIS A 364 -9.19 14.68 -3.41
CA HIS A 364 -9.10 13.95 -4.66
C HIS A 364 -7.67 13.53 -4.94
N TRP A 365 -7.49 12.29 -5.34
CA TRP A 365 -6.23 11.76 -5.85
C TRP A 365 -6.43 11.20 -7.24
N TYR A 366 -5.45 11.45 -8.09
CA TYR A 366 -5.40 10.94 -9.45
C TYR A 366 -4.02 10.32 -9.65
N ASP A 367 -4.02 9.06 -10.00
CA ASP A 367 -2.81 8.29 -10.28
C ASP A 367 -2.85 7.80 -11.72
N PHE A 368 -1.80 8.05 -12.47
CA PHE A 368 -1.62 7.52 -13.80
C PHE A 368 -0.25 6.88 -13.90
N SER A 369 -0.15 5.69 -14.48
CA SER A 369 1.13 5.09 -14.85
C SER A 369 1.07 4.45 -16.23
N ALA A 370 2.21 4.50 -16.93
CA ALA A 370 2.46 3.79 -18.17
C ALA A 370 3.82 3.12 -18.06
N ASP A 371 3.83 1.79 -18.07
CA ASP A 371 5.02 0.96 -17.90
C ASP A 371 5.25 0.13 -19.16
N TYR A 372 6.45 0.18 -19.71
CA TYR A 372 6.89 -0.68 -20.80
C TYR A 372 7.94 -1.66 -20.31
N THR A 373 7.73 -2.93 -20.57
CA THR A 373 8.67 -4.01 -20.27
C THR A 373 9.02 -4.79 -21.53
N LEU A 374 10.30 -4.98 -21.77
CA LEU A 374 10.84 -5.78 -22.85
C LEU A 374 11.66 -6.93 -22.28
N HIS A 375 11.26 -8.16 -22.59
CA HIS A 375 12.03 -9.36 -22.32
C HIS A 375 12.73 -9.84 -23.61
N LEU A 376 14.04 -10.11 -23.51
CA LEU A 376 14.85 -10.58 -24.60
C LEU A 376 15.41 -11.96 -24.31
N ASP A 377 15.43 -12.83 -25.33
CA ASP A 377 15.98 -14.19 -25.27
C ASP A 377 15.40 -14.97 -24.08
N VAL A 378 14.07 -15.16 -24.10
CA VAL A 378 13.35 -15.90 -23.06
C VAL A 378 13.63 -17.39 -23.21
N ARG A 379 14.24 -17.99 -22.20
CA ARG A 379 14.58 -19.41 -22.14
C ARG A 379 13.78 -20.08 -21.03
N GLY A 380 12.76 -20.85 -21.41
CA GLY A 380 11.81 -21.39 -20.46
C GLY A 380 11.00 -20.25 -19.82
N GLU A 381 11.17 -20.05 -18.53
CA GLU A 381 10.51 -18.99 -17.75
C GLU A 381 11.54 -17.92 -17.27
N LEU A 382 12.69 -17.80 -17.95
CA LEU A 382 13.76 -16.87 -17.60
C LEU A 382 14.20 -16.05 -18.81
N PRO A 383 13.92 -14.74 -18.87
CA PRO A 383 14.49 -13.87 -19.87
C PRO A 383 15.99 -13.65 -19.62
N THR A 384 16.79 -13.55 -20.67
CA THR A 384 18.22 -13.20 -20.52
C THR A 384 18.39 -11.74 -20.15
N TRP A 385 17.58 -10.86 -20.76
CA TRP A 385 17.53 -9.44 -20.43
C TRP A 385 16.08 -8.99 -20.20
N THR A 386 15.89 -8.11 -19.24
CA THR A 386 14.65 -7.37 -19.05
C THR A 386 14.99 -5.89 -19.03
N LEU A 387 14.35 -5.12 -19.91
CA LEU A 387 14.38 -3.67 -19.91
C LEU A 387 13.01 -3.17 -19.43
N HIS A 388 13.02 -2.23 -18.53
CA HIS A 388 11.82 -1.62 -18.00
C HIS A 388 11.94 -0.11 -18.08
N THR A 389 10.91 0.56 -18.57
CA THR A 389 10.76 2.02 -18.50
C THR A 389 9.37 2.35 -18.03
N GLY A 390 9.25 3.35 -17.19
CA GLY A 390 7.97 3.74 -16.59
C GLY A 390 7.81 5.26 -16.56
N PHE A 391 6.58 5.68 -16.74
CA PHE A 391 6.13 7.05 -16.48
C PHE A 391 5.01 7.01 -15.45
N ARG A 392 5.09 7.85 -14.42
CA ARG A 392 4.06 8.01 -13.41
C ARG A 392 3.67 9.48 -13.28
N CYS A 393 2.40 9.72 -13.08
CA CYS A 393 1.87 11.03 -12.76
C CYS A 393 0.92 10.86 -11.57
N HIS A 394 1.18 11.63 -10.53
CA HIS A 394 0.32 11.69 -9.35
C HIS A 394 -0.17 13.13 -9.16
N LYS A 395 -1.47 13.30 -8.94
CA LYS A 395 -2.07 14.59 -8.57
C LYS A 395 -2.85 14.41 -7.28
N ARG A 396 -2.64 15.34 -6.35
CA ARG A 396 -3.38 15.46 -5.11
C ARG A 396 -4.06 16.83 -5.08
N ASP A 397 -5.36 16.85 -4.81
CA ASP A 397 -6.16 18.05 -4.59
C ASP A 397 -6.90 17.85 -3.27
N VAL A 398 -6.51 18.57 -2.25
CA VAL A 398 -7.02 18.42 -0.89
C VAL A 398 -7.50 19.78 -0.39
N ALA A 399 -8.78 19.85 0.00
CA ALA A 399 -9.37 21.02 0.64
C ALA A 399 -9.86 20.65 2.03
N SER A 400 -9.70 21.57 2.98
CA SER A 400 -10.29 21.50 4.31
C SER A 400 -11.11 22.77 4.60
N TYR A 401 -12.16 22.58 5.38
CA TYR A 401 -13.16 23.61 5.68
C TYR A 401 -13.36 23.72 7.17
N LEU A 402 -13.17 24.93 7.70
CA LEU A 402 -13.55 25.33 9.05
C LEU A 402 -14.19 26.72 8.95
N TYR A 403 -15.49 26.70 8.62
CA TYR A 403 -16.24 27.93 8.34
C TYR A 403 -15.94 29.04 9.37
N PRO A 404 -15.61 30.27 8.90
CA PRO A 404 -15.67 30.75 7.50
C PRO A 404 -14.41 30.50 6.66
N TYR A 405 -13.41 29.80 7.17
CA TYR A 405 -12.12 29.58 6.54
C TYR A 405 -12.10 28.30 5.69
N TYR A 406 -11.29 28.32 4.65
CA TYR A 406 -10.89 27.13 3.92
C TYR A 406 -9.40 27.16 3.56
N ARG A 407 -8.80 26.00 3.42
CA ARG A 407 -7.44 25.81 2.92
C ARG A 407 -7.44 24.73 1.85
N ARG A 408 -6.70 24.94 0.78
CA ARG A 408 -6.55 23.98 -0.30
C ARG A 408 -5.10 23.80 -0.70
N GLN A 409 -4.71 22.58 -1.02
CA GLN A 409 -3.44 22.26 -1.62
C GLN A 409 -3.67 21.45 -2.90
N VAL A 410 -3.05 21.89 -4.01
CA VAL A 410 -3.03 21.17 -5.29
C VAL A 410 -1.59 20.90 -5.68
N LEU A 411 -1.20 19.64 -5.66
CA LEU A 411 0.14 19.20 -6.03
C LEU A 411 0.08 18.18 -7.16
N SER A 412 1.03 18.26 -8.08
CA SER A 412 1.26 17.21 -9.07
C SER A 412 2.72 16.82 -9.10
N SER A 413 2.99 15.53 -9.21
CA SER A 413 4.33 15.00 -9.44
C SER A 413 4.34 14.11 -10.68
N ARG A 414 5.47 14.09 -11.36
CA ARG A 414 5.74 13.26 -12.54
C ARG A 414 7.06 12.55 -12.33
N GLU A 415 7.12 11.30 -12.73
CA GLU A 415 8.31 10.47 -12.55
C GLU A 415 8.58 9.68 -13.82
N LEU A 416 9.84 9.67 -14.26
CA LEU A 416 10.35 8.82 -15.33
C LEU A 416 11.34 7.83 -14.72
N THR A 417 11.21 6.56 -15.07
CA THR A 417 12.07 5.49 -14.60
C THR A 417 12.64 4.67 -15.75
N ALA A 418 13.85 4.17 -15.58
CA ALA A 418 14.43 3.20 -16.47
C ALA A 418 15.24 2.18 -15.65
N ALA A 419 15.13 0.90 -15.99
CA ALA A 419 15.88 -0.16 -15.35
C ALA A 419 16.26 -1.24 -16.37
N VAL A 420 17.37 -1.90 -16.10
CA VAL A 420 17.84 -3.06 -16.84
C VAL A 420 18.15 -4.18 -15.86
N GLU A 421 17.74 -5.38 -16.20
CA GLU A 421 18.05 -6.61 -15.47
C GLU A 421 18.67 -7.62 -16.44
N ARG A 422 19.75 -8.28 -16.01
CA ARG A 422 20.42 -9.33 -16.77
C ARG A 422 20.53 -10.59 -15.96
N HIS A 423 20.09 -11.69 -16.54
CA HIS A 423 20.27 -13.03 -15.99
C HIS A 423 21.43 -13.75 -16.69
N ILE A 424 22.40 -14.23 -15.91
CA ILE A 424 23.58 -14.96 -16.38
C ILE A 424 23.50 -16.39 -15.83
N VAL A 425 23.11 -17.31 -16.70
CA VAL A 425 23.01 -18.73 -16.34
C VAL A 425 24.40 -19.37 -16.32
N MET A 426 24.76 -19.99 -15.22
CA MET A 426 26.00 -20.75 -15.01
C MET A 426 25.66 -22.20 -14.69
N HIS A 427 26.66 -23.07 -14.71
CA HIS A 427 26.48 -24.51 -14.46
C HIS A 427 25.74 -24.84 -13.15
N ARG A 428 25.91 -24.05 -12.10
CA ARG A 428 25.34 -24.32 -10.76
C ARG A 428 24.37 -23.25 -10.26
N GLY A 429 24.09 -22.22 -11.04
CA GLY A 429 23.23 -21.13 -10.58
C GLY A 429 23.03 -20.03 -11.61
N VAL A 430 22.27 -19.03 -11.21
CA VAL A 430 21.93 -17.86 -12.01
C VAL A 430 22.30 -16.60 -11.24
N TRP A 431 23.13 -15.77 -11.84
CA TRP A 431 23.33 -14.40 -11.39
C TRP A 431 22.31 -13.48 -12.04
N THR A 432 21.70 -12.61 -11.24
CA THR A 432 20.85 -11.52 -11.72
C THR A 432 21.47 -10.21 -11.30
N LEU A 433 21.79 -9.38 -12.27
CA LEU A 433 22.29 -8.02 -12.08
C LEU A 433 21.17 -7.06 -12.50
N ALA A 434 20.81 -6.15 -11.61
CA ALA A 434 19.82 -5.12 -11.87
C ALA A 434 20.42 -3.73 -11.61
N ALA A 435 20.15 -2.79 -12.50
CA ALA A 435 20.49 -1.39 -12.32
C ALA A 435 19.37 -0.53 -12.90
N GLY A 436 19.05 0.55 -12.20
CA GLY A 436 18.01 1.46 -12.66
C GLY A 436 18.17 2.83 -12.03
N GLY A 437 17.32 3.74 -12.48
CA GLY A 437 17.26 5.06 -11.94
C GLY A 437 16.05 5.80 -12.47
N GLY A 438 15.86 7.02 -11.98
CA GLY A 438 14.76 7.84 -12.42
C GLY A 438 14.93 9.29 -12.01
N PHE A 439 14.00 10.05 -12.52
CA PHE A 439 13.89 11.48 -12.27
C PHE A 439 12.44 11.83 -11.98
N GLN A 440 12.22 12.54 -10.87
CA GLN A 440 10.92 13.07 -10.48
C GLN A 440 10.96 14.59 -10.45
N TRP A 441 9.86 15.21 -10.87
CA TRP A 441 9.61 16.66 -10.76
C TRP A 441 8.12 16.90 -10.55
N GLY A 442 7.76 18.06 -10.05
CA GLY A 442 6.37 18.38 -9.79
C GLY A 442 6.08 19.87 -9.87
N SER A 443 4.82 20.20 -9.62
CA SER A 443 4.31 21.58 -9.61
C SER A 443 3.11 21.69 -8.66
N GLY A 444 2.81 22.93 -8.26
CA GLY A 444 1.72 23.29 -7.36
C GLY A 444 2.13 24.36 -6.37
N ASP A 445 1.26 24.62 -5.42
CA ASP A 445 1.49 25.56 -4.33
C ASP A 445 1.51 24.82 -2.99
N PRO A 446 2.28 25.30 -2.00
CA PRO A 446 2.30 24.66 -0.68
C PRO A 446 0.91 24.65 -0.04
N TYR A 447 0.17 25.73 -0.14
CA TYR A 447 -1.25 25.85 0.19
C TYR A 447 -1.81 27.18 -0.31
N VAL A 448 -3.14 27.28 -0.34
CA VAL A 448 -3.90 28.51 -0.59
C VAL A 448 -4.97 28.63 0.47
N ASP A 449 -4.96 29.73 1.22
CA ASP A 449 -5.95 30.07 2.22
C ASP A 449 -7.01 31.02 1.67
N GLY A 450 -8.25 30.87 2.15
CA GLY A 450 -9.33 31.78 1.80
C GLY A 450 -10.48 31.75 2.82
N THR A 451 -11.48 32.56 2.54
CA THR A 451 -12.70 32.67 3.37
C THR A 451 -13.93 32.66 2.48
N PHE A 452 -14.99 31.99 2.92
CA PHE A 452 -16.29 32.02 2.25
C PHE A 452 -17.05 33.32 2.47
N VAL A 453 -16.88 33.88 3.67
CA VAL A 453 -17.44 35.20 4.08
C VAL A 453 -16.41 35.92 4.93
N THR A 454 -16.53 37.24 5.04
CA THR A 454 -15.67 38.04 5.93
C THR A 454 -15.86 37.58 7.37
N PRO A 455 -14.79 37.10 8.05
CA PRO A 455 -14.90 36.69 9.45
C PRO A 455 -15.26 37.86 10.35
N SER A 456 -16.02 37.61 11.41
CA SER A 456 -16.25 38.59 12.44
C SER A 456 -15.00 38.83 13.29
N GLU A 457 -14.86 39.96 13.93
CA GLU A 457 -13.72 40.30 14.81
C GLU A 457 -13.54 39.28 15.97
N LYS A 458 -14.59 38.56 16.34
CA LYS A 458 -14.60 37.57 17.42
C LYS A 458 -14.38 36.14 16.91
N GLN A 459 -14.29 35.95 15.60
CA GLN A 459 -14.10 34.63 15.01
C GLN A 459 -12.65 34.19 15.20
N GLU A 460 -12.46 33.07 15.89
CA GLU A 460 -11.15 32.44 16.01
C GLU A 460 -10.67 31.92 14.64
N THR A 461 -9.39 32.11 14.35
CA THR A 461 -8.76 31.53 13.15
C THR A 461 -8.57 30.04 13.33
N ALA A 462 -8.75 29.29 12.25
CA ALA A 462 -8.44 27.86 12.23
C ALA A 462 -6.96 27.62 12.58
N ALA A 463 -6.69 26.58 13.35
CA ALA A 463 -5.32 26.17 13.62
C ALA A 463 -4.71 25.58 12.33
N THR A 464 -3.43 25.88 12.09
CA THR A 464 -2.69 25.42 10.90
C THR A 464 -1.28 24.97 11.25
N MET A 465 -0.73 24.09 10.42
CA MET A 465 0.66 23.59 10.54
C MET A 465 1.41 23.78 9.21
N ASP A 466 1.76 25.01 8.90
CA ASP A 466 2.32 25.43 7.61
C ASP A 466 3.65 24.77 7.25
N ALA A 467 4.52 24.56 8.25
CA ALA A 467 5.82 23.90 8.04
C ALA A 467 5.68 22.53 7.39
N PHE A 468 4.60 21.82 7.71
CA PHE A 468 4.33 20.48 7.20
C PHE A 468 3.80 20.50 5.77
N MET A 469 3.02 21.52 5.44
CA MET A 469 2.59 21.75 4.05
C MET A 469 3.78 22.05 3.15
N TRP A 470 4.74 22.82 3.63
CA TRP A 470 5.98 23.10 2.90
C TRP A 470 6.83 21.84 2.72
N GLN A 471 6.89 20.96 3.72
CA GLN A 471 7.63 19.70 3.60
C GLN A 471 6.99 18.79 2.55
N ASP A 472 5.69 18.60 2.58
CA ASP A 472 4.95 17.83 1.57
C ASP A 472 5.11 18.45 0.17
N PHE A 473 5.00 19.77 0.07
CA PHE A 473 5.22 20.49 -1.18
C PHE A 473 6.60 20.16 -1.78
N HIS A 474 7.67 20.24 -0.98
CA HIS A 474 9.02 19.92 -1.44
C HIS A 474 9.18 18.45 -1.80
N LEU A 475 8.60 17.54 -1.04
CA LEU A 475 8.65 16.11 -1.33
C LEU A 475 8.00 15.76 -2.68
N PHE A 476 6.89 16.43 -3.02
CA PHE A 476 6.15 16.18 -4.26
C PHE A 476 6.72 16.93 -5.47
N THR A 477 7.23 18.14 -5.27
CA THR A 477 7.53 19.06 -6.39
C THR A 477 9.02 19.27 -6.65
N ALA A 478 9.89 19.08 -5.65
CA ALA A 478 11.33 19.24 -5.84
C ALA A 478 11.87 18.25 -6.89
N PRO A 479 12.78 18.70 -7.79
CA PRO A 479 13.48 17.79 -8.67
C PRO A 479 14.29 16.76 -7.89
N GLN A 480 14.07 15.47 -8.19
CA GLN A 480 14.67 14.35 -7.47
C GLN A 480 15.28 13.36 -8.46
N TYR A 481 16.42 12.82 -8.08
CA TYR A 481 17.08 11.73 -8.78
C TYR A 481 17.15 10.52 -7.88
N TYR A 482 16.94 9.36 -8.43
CA TYR A 482 17.18 8.12 -7.70
C TYR A 482 17.90 7.10 -8.54
N LEU A 483 18.68 6.26 -7.84
CA LEU A 483 19.42 5.15 -8.41
C LEU A 483 19.11 3.91 -7.60
N ASN A 484 18.98 2.79 -8.28
CA ASN A 484 18.83 1.49 -7.65
C ASN A 484 19.81 0.49 -8.26
N PHE A 485 20.33 -0.41 -7.42
CA PHE A 485 21.17 -1.51 -7.82
C PHE A 485 20.70 -2.79 -7.11
N GLY A 486 20.71 -3.90 -7.83
CA GLY A 486 20.34 -5.20 -7.32
C GLY A 486 21.33 -6.26 -7.77
N LEU A 487 21.64 -7.17 -6.86
CA LEU A 487 22.41 -8.36 -7.13
C LEU A 487 21.71 -9.57 -6.51
N LYS A 488 21.44 -10.59 -7.31
CA LYS A 488 20.87 -11.86 -6.83
C LYS A 488 21.70 -13.02 -7.35
N TYR A 489 21.97 -13.97 -6.50
CA TYR A 489 22.52 -15.26 -6.89
C TYR A 489 21.55 -16.36 -6.49
N ALA A 490 21.02 -17.07 -7.47
CA ALA A 490 20.16 -18.23 -7.27
C ALA A 490 20.95 -19.51 -7.61
N PHE A 491 20.91 -20.49 -6.72
CA PHE A 491 21.65 -21.73 -6.86
C PHE A 491 20.84 -22.91 -6.35
N ARG A 492 21.15 -24.07 -6.86
CA ARG A 492 20.51 -25.31 -6.49
C ARG A 492 21.42 -26.13 -5.58
N PHE A 493 20.87 -26.61 -4.47
CA PHE A 493 21.58 -27.61 -3.67
C PHE A 493 21.52 -28.99 -4.37
N PRO A 494 22.65 -29.71 -4.45
CA PRO A 494 22.67 -31.06 -5.01
C PRO A 494 21.64 -31.96 -4.31
N GLY A 495 20.87 -32.71 -5.10
CA GLY A 495 19.87 -33.66 -4.59
C GLY A 495 18.55 -33.03 -4.12
N THR A 496 18.34 -31.73 -4.29
CA THR A 496 17.09 -31.05 -3.93
C THR A 496 16.37 -30.44 -5.14
N ARG A 497 15.05 -30.18 -5.01
CA ARG A 497 14.25 -29.42 -5.97
C ARG A 497 14.19 -27.91 -5.63
N LEU A 498 14.95 -27.47 -4.61
CA LEU A 498 14.93 -26.09 -4.14
C LEU A 498 15.92 -25.24 -4.93
N LEU A 499 15.45 -24.14 -5.49
CA LEU A 499 16.29 -23.08 -6.02
C LEU A 499 16.41 -22.00 -4.93
N THR A 500 17.52 -22.04 -4.20
CA THR A 500 17.80 -21.05 -3.13
C THR A 500 18.44 -19.81 -3.72
N HIS A 501 18.12 -18.65 -3.19
CA HIS A 501 18.72 -17.40 -3.63
C HIS A 501 19.11 -16.49 -2.46
N VAL A 502 20.13 -15.67 -2.71
CA VAL A 502 20.49 -14.52 -1.89
C VAL A 502 20.40 -13.29 -2.77
N ARG A 503 19.77 -12.24 -2.28
CA ARG A 503 19.58 -10.98 -2.98
C ARG A 503 20.04 -9.82 -2.11
N GLY A 504 20.79 -8.88 -2.68
CA GLY A 504 21.08 -7.58 -2.10
C GLY A 504 20.53 -6.47 -2.98
N THR A 505 19.95 -5.44 -2.39
CA THR A 505 19.55 -4.22 -3.12
C THR A 505 20.07 -2.97 -2.41
N PHE A 506 20.30 -1.93 -3.18
CA PHE A 506 20.70 -0.62 -2.70
C PHE A 506 19.93 0.44 -3.48
N ASP A 507 19.32 1.39 -2.77
CA ASP A 507 18.55 2.49 -3.33
C ASP A 507 19.07 3.80 -2.76
N TYR A 508 19.23 4.80 -3.62
CA TYR A 508 19.61 6.15 -3.25
C TYR A 508 18.67 7.16 -3.93
N ARG A 509 18.12 8.06 -3.14
CA ARG A 509 17.30 9.18 -3.62
C ARG A 509 17.89 10.49 -3.15
N LYS A 510 17.93 11.48 -4.04
CA LYS A 510 18.39 12.83 -3.74
C LYS A 510 17.47 13.86 -4.39
N ALA A 511 17.05 14.84 -3.59
CA ALA A 511 16.29 15.99 -4.05
C ALA A 511 17.16 17.25 -4.10
N ASN A 512 16.90 18.10 -5.09
CA ASN A 512 17.54 19.39 -5.27
C ASN A 512 16.57 20.53 -4.93
N ASN A 513 17.13 21.71 -4.66
CA ASN A 513 16.37 22.95 -4.44
C ASN A 513 15.39 22.93 -3.25
N ILE A 514 15.66 22.12 -2.22
CA ILE A 514 14.88 22.13 -0.99
C ILE A 514 15.36 23.27 -0.09
N LYS A 515 14.43 24.11 0.31
CA LYS A 515 14.66 25.28 1.21
C LYS A 515 14.04 25.10 2.60
N ASN A 516 13.53 23.92 2.93
CA ASN A 516 12.87 23.64 4.19
C ASN A 516 13.87 22.97 5.15
N GLU A 517 13.96 23.45 6.39
CA GLU A 517 14.83 22.90 7.44
C GLU A 517 14.36 21.53 7.96
N TYR A 518 13.06 21.24 7.86
CA TYR A 518 12.46 19.98 8.29
C TYR A 518 12.57 18.86 7.25
N CYS A 519 12.74 19.20 5.97
CA CYS A 519 12.86 18.25 4.89
C CYS A 519 14.33 18.01 4.55
N GLY A 520 14.85 16.80 4.79
CA GLY A 520 16.17 16.40 4.32
C GLY A 520 16.27 16.40 2.78
N ARG A 521 17.48 16.15 2.26
CA ARG A 521 17.72 16.18 0.81
C ARG A 521 17.93 14.81 0.21
N ASP A 522 18.22 13.81 1.02
CA ASP A 522 18.55 12.47 0.54
C ASP A 522 18.02 11.38 1.46
N ARG A 523 17.92 10.20 0.89
CA ARG A 523 17.60 8.96 1.58
C ARG A 523 18.33 7.80 0.93
N THR A 524 18.89 6.92 1.74
CA THR A 524 19.48 5.65 1.33
C THR A 524 18.71 4.49 1.91
N SER A 525 18.62 3.39 1.15
CA SER A 525 18.07 2.13 1.62
C SER A 525 18.94 0.98 1.14
N ALA A 526 19.14 0.00 1.98
CA ALA A 526 19.82 -1.24 1.64
C ALA A 526 19.05 -2.43 2.18
N SER A 527 18.90 -3.47 1.37
CA SER A 527 18.25 -4.69 1.81
C SER A 527 19.07 -5.93 1.48
N VAL A 528 18.92 -6.96 2.32
CA VAL A 528 19.41 -8.31 2.07
C VAL A 528 18.26 -9.27 2.26
N ALA A 529 18.11 -10.19 1.32
CA ALA A 529 17.10 -11.23 1.40
C ALA A 529 17.70 -12.60 1.09
N ILE A 530 17.17 -13.62 1.74
CA ILE A 530 17.45 -15.04 1.44
C ILE A 530 16.12 -15.73 1.23
N GLY A 531 16.02 -16.55 0.18
CA GLY A 531 14.78 -17.23 -0.13
C GLY A 531 14.99 -18.50 -0.92
N CYS A 532 13.90 -19.19 -1.17
CA CYS A 532 13.86 -20.37 -2.03
C CYS A 532 12.60 -20.40 -2.89
N THR A 533 12.75 -20.97 -4.09
CA THR A 533 11.66 -21.28 -5.01
C THR A 533 11.57 -22.80 -5.15
N PHE A 534 10.36 -23.36 -5.14
CA PHE A 534 10.12 -24.82 -5.21
C PHE A 534 8.80 -25.15 -5.90
#